data_8cda03bade64e06e58654c5c4a4d217d
#
_entry.id   8cda03bade64e06e58654c5c4a4d217d
#
_cell.length_a   1.000
_cell.length_b   1.000
_cell.length_c   1.000
_cell.angle_alpha   90.00
_cell.angle_beta   90.00
_cell.angle_gamma   90.00
#
_symmetry.space_group_name_H-M   'P 1'
#
loop_
_entity.id
_entity.type
_entity.pdbx_description
1 polymer ?
#
loop_
_entity_poly.entity_id
_entity_poly.type
_entity_poly.pdbx_seq_one_letter_code
_entity_poly.pdbx_strand_id
1 'polypeptide(L)'
;MKFSKRVLLRLKNKNKKLKPDKYKKLKRESVRGLIKGTLERPRLSVFRSNENIYAQIIDDLTSKTLVSCSTLDRDIKLNSENGRTCNASRLMGEKLANLSKKKNITKIVFDRGPYLYHGRIKALADAARENGLEF
;
A
#
# COMPACT_ATOMS: atom_id res chain seq x y z
N MET A 1 -8.14 8.54 6.46
CA MET A 1 -8.38 8.14 7.85
C MET A 1 -8.04 9.31 8.78
N LYS A 2 -9.01 9.75 9.53
CA LYS A 2 -8.82 10.90 10.44
C LYS A 2 -8.78 10.41 11.88
N PHE A 3 -7.67 10.68 12.58
CA PHE A 3 -7.60 10.52 14.02
C PHE A 3 -8.15 11.76 14.72
N SER A 4 -8.74 11.60 15.91
CA SER A 4 -9.11 12.75 16.72
C SER A 4 -7.87 13.57 17.12
N LYS A 5 -8.02 14.87 17.22
CA LYS A 5 -6.91 15.77 17.64
C LYS A 5 -6.28 15.33 18.98
N ARG A 6 -7.08 14.75 19.89
CA ARG A 6 -6.61 14.22 21.19
C ARG A 6 -5.67 13.04 21.04
N VAL A 7 -5.96 12.12 20.12
CA VAL A 7 -5.10 10.95 19.85
C VAL A 7 -3.78 11.39 19.21
N LEU A 8 -3.83 12.33 18.26
CA LEU A 8 -2.63 12.88 17.63
C LEU A 8 -1.75 13.66 18.63
N LEU A 9 -2.35 14.44 19.54
CA LEU A 9 -1.63 15.13 20.61
C LEU A 9 -1.00 14.16 21.62
N ARG A 10 -1.72 13.09 21.98
CA ARG A 10 -1.19 12.05 22.87
C ARG A 10 0.01 11.33 22.27
N LEU A 11 -0.05 11.01 20.97
CA LEU A 11 1.06 10.42 20.21
C LEU A 11 2.24 11.39 20.13
N LYS A 12 1.99 12.67 19.85
CA LYS A 12 3.04 13.72 19.82
C LYS A 12 3.72 13.90 21.18
N ASN A 13 2.96 13.89 22.27
CA ASN A 13 3.52 14.10 23.60
C ASN A 13 4.31 12.90 24.13
N LYS A 14 3.86 11.67 23.86
CA LYS A 14 4.60 10.45 24.20
C LYS A 14 5.91 10.33 23.43
N ASN A 15 5.99 10.92 22.25
CA ASN A 15 7.10 10.73 21.32
C ASN A 15 8.17 11.82 21.38
N LYS A 16 7.97 12.89 22.17
CA LYS A 16 8.96 13.98 22.32
C LYS A 16 10.33 13.53 22.83
N LYS A 17 10.41 12.36 23.48
CA LYS A 17 11.64 11.81 24.05
C LYS A 17 12.15 10.53 23.34
N LEU A 18 11.50 10.08 22.26
CA LEU A 18 11.85 8.85 21.57
C LEU A 18 12.77 9.13 20.39
N LYS A 19 13.72 8.23 20.16
CA LYS A 19 14.56 8.25 18.95
C LYS A 19 13.68 8.14 17.69
N PRO A 20 14.07 8.74 16.55
CA PRO A 20 13.27 8.78 15.33
C PRO A 20 12.74 7.41 14.86
N ASP A 21 13.52 6.37 15.05
CA ASP A 21 13.15 5.01 14.62
C ASP A 21 12.03 4.39 15.47
N LYS A 22 12.06 4.62 16.79
CA LYS A 22 10.98 4.20 17.70
C LYS A 22 9.68 4.95 17.41
N TYR A 23 9.78 6.22 17.04
CA TYR A 23 8.63 7.02 16.65
C TYR A 23 7.93 6.47 15.39
N LYS A 24 8.71 6.12 14.36
CA LYS A 24 8.20 5.51 13.13
C LYS A 24 7.51 4.17 13.38
N LYS A 25 8.08 3.35 14.27
CA LYS A 25 7.52 2.05 14.64
C LYS A 25 6.18 2.20 15.37
N LEU A 26 6.09 3.08 16.36
CA LEU A 26 4.84 3.35 17.10
C LEU A 26 3.74 3.91 16.20
N LYS A 27 4.09 4.77 15.25
CA LYS A 27 3.14 5.31 14.27
C LYS A 27 2.62 4.22 13.32
N ARG A 28 3.45 3.27 12.94
CA ARG A 28 3.05 2.08 12.18
C ARG A 28 2.04 1.23 12.93
N GLU A 29 2.33 0.90 14.17
CA GLU A 29 1.50 0.05 15.02
C GLU A 29 0.14 0.67 15.30
N SER A 30 0.08 1.97 15.52
CA SER A 30 -1.19 2.68 15.78
C SER A 30 -2.10 2.79 14.55
N VAL A 31 -1.55 2.76 13.34
CA VAL A 31 -2.34 2.78 12.09
C VAL A 31 -2.75 1.37 11.66
N ARG A 32 -1.90 0.38 11.88
CA ARG A 32 -2.09 -1.00 11.43
C ARG A 32 -3.36 -1.67 11.96
N GLY A 33 -3.79 -1.35 13.18
CA GLY A 33 -4.97 -1.94 13.79
C GLY A 33 -6.31 -1.40 13.27
N LEU A 34 -6.31 -0.36 12.43
CA LEU A 34 -7.50 0.35 11.98
C LEU A 34 -7.95 -0.04 10.57
N ILE A 35 -7.09 -0.65 9.78
CA ILE A 35 -7.38 -1.08 8.40
C ILE A 35 -7.38 -2.60 8.36
N LYS A 36 -8.54 -3.17 8.12
CA LYS A 36 -8.73 -4.61 7.93
C LYS A 36 -9.34 -4.88 6.58
N GLY A 37 -8.75 -5.82 5.84
CA GLY A 37 -9.33 -6.34 4.61
C GLY A 37 -10.30 -7.48 4.89
N THR A 38 -11.38 -7.51 4.15
CA THR A 38 -12.35 -8.61 4.14
C THR A 38 -12.34 -9.28 2.76
N LEU A 39 -13.06 -10.39 2.60
CA LEU A 39 -13.18 -11.03 1.29
C LEU A 39 -13.87 -10.11 0.26
N GLU A 40 -14.86 -9.31 0.70
CA GLU A 40 -15.57 -8.37 -0.16
C GLU A 40 -14.75 -7.13 -0.50
N ARG A 41 -13.93 -6.69 0.44
CA ARG A 41 -13.05 -5.52 0.29
C ARG A 41 -11.69 -5.81 0.91
N PRO A 42 -10.83 -6.57 0.20
CA PRO A 42 -9.51 -6.92 0.70
C PRO A 42 -8.60 -5.70 0.85
N ARG A 43 -7.59 -5.84 1.66
CA ARG A 43 -6.62 -4.78 1.95
C ARG A 43 -5.46 -4.82 0.95
N LEU A 44 -5.21 -3.71 0.27
CA LEU A 44 -4.00 -3.50 -0.52
C LEU A 44 -2.88 -2.99 0.39
N SER A 45 -1.90 -3.82 0.62
CA SER A 45 -0.68 -3.48 1.37
C SER A 45 0.47 -3.21 0.41
N VAL A 46 1.15 -2.11 0.60
CA VAL A 46 2.29 -1.69 -0.22
C VAL A 46 3.55 -1.62 0.64
N PHE A 47 4.63 -2.18 0.14
CA PHE A 47 5.96 -2.06 0.70
C PHE A 47 6.91 -1.43 -0.31
N ARG A 48 7.60 -0.39 0.10
CA ARG A 48 8.55 0.35 -0.74
C ARG A 48 9.97 0.18 -0.20
N SER A 49 10.86 -0.37 -1.02
CA SER A 49 12.30 -0.30 -0.80
C SER A 49 12.93 0.83 -1.65
N ASN A 50 14.23 1.04 -1.52
CA ASN A 50 14.94 2.03 -2.34
C ASN A 50 14.88 1.71 -3.83
N GLU A 51 14.90 0.44 -4.20
CA GLU A 51 15.01 -0.01 -5.60
C GLU A 51 13.70 -0.55 -6.18
N ASN A 52 12.80 -1.04 -5.34
CA ASN A 52 11.59 -1.71 -5.79
C ASN A 52 10.38 -1.38 -4.93
N ILE A 53 9.22 -1.68 -5.47
CA ILE A 53 7.94 -1.59 -4.76
C ILE A 53 7.22 -2.93 -4.86
N TYR A 54 6.53 -3.32 -3.79
CA TYR A 54 5.81 -4.59 -3.66
C TYR A 54 4.39 -4.30 -3.24
N ALA A 55 3.43 -4.99 -3.82
CA ALA A 55 2.02 -4.85 -3.46
C ALA A 55 1.38 -6.22 -3.27
N GLN A 56 0.53 -6.31 -2.26
CA GLN A 56 -0.26 -7.51 -1.95
C GLN A 56 -1.70 -7.11 -1.65
N ILE A 57 -2.64 -7.86 -2.18
CA ILE A 57 -4.05 -7.76 -1.81
C ILE A 57 -4.36 -8.92 -0.87
N ILE A 58 -4.75 -8.60 0.36
CA ILE A 58 -4.82 -9.53 1.49
C ILE A 58 -6.24 -9.55 2.06
N ASP A 59 -6.75 -10.77 2.29
CA ASP A 59 -7.90 -11.00 3.13
C ASP A 59 -7.42 -11.27 4.57
N ASP A 60 -7.67 -10.31 5.46
CA ASP A 60 -7.20 -10.39 6.86
C ASP A 60 -8.01 -11.38 7.70
N LEU A 61 -9.23 -11.73 7.30
CA LEU A 61 -10.05 -12.70 8.02
C LEU A 61 -9.50 -14.13 7.90
N THR A 62 -9.01 -14.50 6.71
CA THR A 62 -8.43 -15.81 6.44
C THR A 62 -6.90 -15.79 6.40
N SER A 63 -6.29 -14.63 6.54
CA SER A 63 -4.84 -14.39 6.44
C SER A 63 -4.24 -14.89 5.13
N LYS A 64 -4.98 -14.74 4.02
CA LYS A 64 -4.56 -15.15 2.68
C LYS A 64 -4.21 -13.96 1.82
N THR A 65 -3.11 -14.06 1.09
CA THR A 65 -2.77 -13.14 0.00
C THR A 65 -3.48 -13.58 -1.27
N LEU A 66 -4.39 -12.74 -1.75
CA LEU A 66 -5.21 -13.03 -2.93
C LEU A 66 -4.49 -12.69 -4.23
N VAL A 67 -3.79 -11.57 -4.27
CA VAL A 67 -3.02 -11.08 -5.41
C VAL A 67 -1.71 -10.50 -4.90
N SER A 68 -0.63 -10.73 -5.62
CA SER A 68 0.66 -10.08 -5.36
C SER A 68 1.31 -9.64 -6.65
N CYS A 69 2.01 -8.53 -6.64
CA CYS A 69 2.88 -8.11 -7.72
C CYS A 69 4.03 -7.23 -7.20
N SER A 70 5.05 -7.10 -8.03
CA SER A 70 6.27 -6.37 -7.69
C SER A 70 6.86 -5.74 -8.94
N THR A 71 7.63 -4.68 -8.77
CA THR A 71 8.46 -4.13 -9.85
C THR A 71 9.58 -5.07 -10.28
N LEU A 72 9.84 -6.15 -9.52
CA LEU A 72 10.74 -7.24 -9.90
C LEU A 72 10.13 -8.21 -10.92
N ASP A 73 8.83 -8.17 -11.14
CA ASP A 73 8.16 -9.02 -12.11
C ASP A 73 8.71 -8.76 -13.51
N ARG A 74 8.88 -9.83 -14.28
CA ARG A 74 9.57 -9.80 -15.56
C ARG A 74 8.95 -8.83 -16.58
N ASP A 75 7.65 -8.81 -16.69
CA ASP A 75 6.91 -7.94 -17.61
C ASP A 75 7.09 -6.45 -17.24
N ILE A 76 7.18 -6.11 -15.96
CA ILE A 76 7.46 -4.76 -15.49
C ILE A 76 8.92 -4.38 -15.77
N LYS A 77 9.86 -5.26 -15.51
CA LYS A 77 11.29 -5.04 -15.81
C LYS A 77 11.56 -4.79 -17.29
N LEU A 78 10.86 -5.50 -18.17
CA LEU A 78 11.02 -5.34 -19.61
C LEU A 78 10.51 -4.00 -20.15
N ASN A 79 9.54 -3.38 -19.48
CA ASN A 79 8.87 -2.15 -19.91
C ASN A 79 9.27 -0.91 -19.11
N SER A 80 10.21 -1.04 -18.18
CA SER A 80 10.72 0.07 -17.36
C SER A 80 12.23 0.01 -17.20
N GLU A 81 12.86 1.17 -17.01
CA GLU A 81 14.31 1.26 -16.83
C GLU A 81 14.78 0.61 -15.53
N ASN A 82 14.07 0.90 -14.44
CA ASN A 82 14.31 0.31 -13.12
C ASN A 82 13.07 0.40 -12.23
N GLY A 83 13.08 -0.31 -11.11
CA GLY A 83 11.95 -0.37 -10.18
C GLY A 83 11.75 0.87 -9.30
N ARG A 84 12.64 1.85 -9.38
CA ARG A 84 12.57 3.08 -8.57
C ARG A 84 11.69 4.15 -9.17
N THR A 85 11.35 4.05 -10.44
CA THR A 85 10.62 5.07 -11.18
C THR A 85 9.12 5.05 -10.90
N CYS A 86 8.48 6.22 -11.03
CA CYS A 86 7.02 6.29 -11.01
C CYS A 86 6.38 5.54 -12.19
N ASN A 87 7.07 5.45 -13.32
CA ASN A 87 6.63 4.66 -14.46
C ASN A 87 6.53 3.17 -14.13
N ALA A 88 7.52 2.59 -13.45
CA ALA A 88 7.48 1.21 -12.99
C ALA A 88 6.32 0.98 -12.01
N SER A 89 6.08 1.91 -11.11
CA SER A 89 4.96 1.85 -10.16
C SER A 89 3.61 1.93 -10.86
N ARG A 90 3.48 2.75 -11.90
CA ARG A 90 2.28 2.82 -12.72
C ARG A 90 2.01 1.51 -13.46
N LEU A 91 3.01 0.93 -14.08
CA LEU A 91 2.91 -0.39 -14.74
C LEU A 91 2.48 -1.48 -13.75
N MET A 92 3.02 -1.42 -12.54
CA MET A 92 2.64 -2.35 -11.46
C MET A 92 1.19 -2.15 -11.02
N GLY A 93 0.70 -0.91 -10.95
CA GLY A 93 -0.69 -0.59 -10.66
C GLY A 93 -1.65 -1.14 -11.73
N GLU A 94 -1.32 -1.02 -12.99
CA GLU A 94 -2.07 -1.61 -14.11
C GLU A 94 -2.12 -3.13 -14.00
N LYS A 95 -0.98 -3.76 -13.77
CA LYS A 95 -0.89 -5.21 -13.58
C LYS A 95 -1.70 -5.69 -12.39
N LEU A 96 -1.61 -4.99 -11.26
CA LEU A 96 -2.36 -5.30 -10.05
C LEU A 96 -3.87 -5.28 -10.31
N ALA A 97 -4.36 -4.24 -10.99
CA ALA A 97 -5.76 -4.12 -11.37
C ALA A 97 -6.22 -5.26 -12.30
N ASN A 98 -5.41 -5.62 -13.29
CA ASN A 98 -5.72 -6.71 -14.21
C ASN A 98 -5.77 -8.08 -13.50
N LEU A 99 -4.83 -8.36 -12.61
CA LEU A 99 -4.82 -9.58 -11.80
C LEU A 99 -6.02 -9.63 -10.85
N SER A 100 -6.41 -8.49 -10.29
CA SER A 100 -7.58 -8.38 -9.42
C SER A 100 -8.87 -8.66 -10.18
N LYS A 101 -9.01 -8.16 -11.40
CA LYS A 101 -10.16 -8.44 -12.27
C LYS A 101 -10.30 -9.93 -12.58
N LYS A 102 -9.21 -10.62 -12.82
CA LYS A 102 -9.20 -12.07 -13.06
C LYS A 102 -9.72 -12.88 -11.87
N LYS A 103 -9.61 -12.33 -10.67
CA LYS A 103 -10.11 -12.93 -9.42
C LYS A 103 -11.44 -12.32 -8.95
N ASN A 104 -12.09 -11.51 -9.79
CA ASN A 104 -13.34 -10.80 -9.46
C ASN A 104 -13.23 -9.86 -8.27
N ILE A 105 -12.06 -9.28 -8.05
CA ILE A 105 -11.82 -8.28 -7.01
C ILE A 105 -11.90 -6.90 -7.66
N THR A 106 -12.88 -6.10 -7.25
CA THR A 106 -13.09 -4.73 -7.75
C THR A 106 -12.96 -3.67 -6.68
N LYS A 107 -13.31 -4.00 -5.44
CA LYS A 107 -13.27 -3.09 -4.30
C LYS A 107 -12.16 -3.50 -3.35
N ILE A 108 -11.34 -2.55 -2.96
CA ILE A 108 -10.25 -2.76 -2.00
C ILE A 108 -10.19 -1.63 -0.98
N VAL A 109 -9.49 -1.87 0.11
CA VAL A 109 -9.09 -0.84 1.08
C VAL A 109 -7.61 -0.58 0.90
N PHE A 110 -7.22 0.66 0.68
CA PHE A 110 -5.83 1.04 0.48
C PHE A 110 -5.14 1.30 1.81
N ASP A 111 -4.13 0.48 2.11
CA ASP A 111 -3.23 0.66 3.25
C ASP A 111 -1.87 1.12 2.75
N ARG A 112 -1.64 2.43 2.79
CA ARG A 112 -0.35 3.01 2.42
C ARG A 112 0.75 2.74 3.44
N GLY A 113 0.43 2.18 4.60
CA GLY A 113 1.38 1.96 5.69
C GLY A 113 1.99 3.27 6.21
N PRO A 114 3.32 3.29 6.41
CA PRO A 114 4.02 4.48 6.91
C PRO A 114 4.36 5.51 5.81
N TYR A 115 4.03 5.24 4.56
CA TYR A 115 4.42 6.07 3.42
C TYR A 115 3.47 7.24 3.22
N LEU A 116 3.99 8.35 2.71
CA LEU A 116 3.17 9.46 2.25
C LEU A 116 2.48 9.07 0.93
N TYR A 117 1.27 9.57 0.74
CA TYR A 117 0.56 9.43 -0.53
C TYR A 117 1.15 10.38 -1.57
N HIS A 118 2.35 10.04 -2.06
CA HIS A 118 3.13 10.84 -2.98
C HIS A 118 4.11 9.96 -3.78
N GLY A 119 4.56 10.44 -4.92
CA GLY A 119 5.56 9.77 -5.76
C GLY A 119 5.11 8.38 -6.22
N ARG A 120 5.93 7.37 -5.98
CA ARG A 120 5.68 5.98 -6.41
C ARG A 120 4.39 5.38 -5.85
N ILE A 121 4.05 5.68 -4.60
CA ILE A 121 2.82 5.19 -3.97
C ILE A 121 1.58 5.78 -4.65
N LYS A 122 1.61 7.07 -4.93
CA LYS A 122 0.53 7.75 -5.66
C LYS A 122 0.41 7.23 -7.09
N ALA A 123 1.52 7.06 -7.80
CA ALA A 123 1.53 6.53 -9.17
C ALA A 123 0.90 5.13 -9.25
N LEU A 124 1.23 4.26 -8.30
CA LEU A 124 0.61 2.93 -8.17
C LEU A 124 -0.90 3.02 -7.96
N ALA A 125 -1.33 3.82 -6.99
CA ALA A 125 -2.74 3.95 -6.63
C ALA A 125 -3.57 4.55 -7.77
N ASP A 126 -3.09 5.60 -8.40
CA ASP A 126 -3.77 6.26 -9.51
C ASP A 126 -3.92 5.30 -10.72
N ALA A 127 -2.87 4.55 -11.06
CA ALA A 127 -2.91 3.56 -12.13
C ALA A 127 -3.88 2.41 -11.82
N ALA A 128 -3.93 1.94 -10.59
CA ALA A 128 -4.88 0.92 -10.18
C ALA A 128 -6.33 1.40 -10.27
N ARG A 129 -6.61 2.65 -9.89
CA ARG A 129 -7.94 3.27 -10.03
C ARG A 129 -8.35 3.45 -11.48
N GLU A 130 -7.45 3.93 -12.33
CA GLU A 130 -7.69 4.12 -13.77
C GLU A 130 -8.02 2.79 -14.47
N ASN A 131 -7.51 1.68 -13.97
CA ASN A 131 -7.73 0.34 -14.52
C ASN A 131 -8.87 -0.43 -13.84
N GLY A 132 -9.66 0.19 -12.98
CA GLY A 132 -10.93 -0.33 -12.52
C GLY A 132 -11.01 -0.74 -11.06
N LEU A 133 -9.97 -0.59 -10.25
CA LEU A 133 -10.06 -0.79 -8.81
C LEU A 133 -10.74 0.40 -8.13
N GLU A 134 -11.64 0.11 -7.20
CA GLU A 134 -12.38 1.11 -6.43
C GLU A 134 -11.83 1.19 -5.01
N PHE A 135 -11.34 2.37 -4.67
CA PHE A 135 -10.87 2.68 -3.30
C PHE A 135 -10.67 4.18 -3.09
#